data_ea065c6813bd5f9d15c3d8d953dc6031
#
_entry.id   ea065c6813bd5f9d15c3d8d953dc6031
#
_cell.length_a   1.000
_cell.length_b   1.000
_cell.length_c   1.000
_cell.angle_alpha   90.00
_cell.angle_beta   90.00
_cell.angle_gamma   90.00
#
_symmetry.space_group_name_H-M   'P 1'
#
loop_
_entity.id
_entity.type
_entity.pdbx_description
1 polymer ?
#
loop_
_entity_poly.entity_id
_entity_poly.type
_entity_poly.pdbx_seq_one_letter_code
_entity_poly.pdbx_strand_id
1 'polypeptide(L)'
;LKCYSDAACDTMEHNMDLHKALILGIESSCDDTAASVLEVNPKGSKIKSSIVYNQFNLHKEYGGVVPEIAARAHAELIDVVVEKSLKTAKVAMTDINAIGVTAGPGLIGGVLSGLMFAKGLSVSTNKPLLGVNHLAGHALTPRLTNKVIFPYLVLLVSGGHCQFLIVHNYNKYERLGGTIDDAPGEAFDKAARLLGLQQPGGPAIEEAAKKGDANRFDLPRPLLDREDCNFSFSGLKTALMRKQAGLMNKQGGLFEKDVSDLSASFQQAMHDVIIEKSIRAIDLYSKLTDENQTFAIAG
;
A
#
# COMPACT_ATOMS: atom_id res chain seq x y z
N LEU A 1 3.41 11.10 -14.31
CA LEU A 1 2.73 10.21 -15.26
C LEU A 1 2.77 10.91 -16.63
N LYS A 2 3.73 10.55 -17.50
CA LYS A 2 3.61 10.90 -18.92
C LYS A 2 2.58 9.93 -19.52
N CYS A 3 1.45 10.46 -20.03
CA CYS A 3 0.62 9.73 -20.97
C CYS A 3 1.52 9.20 -22.09
N TYR A 4 1.32 7.96 -22.53
CA TYR A 4 2.12 7.32 -23.57
C TYR A 4 1.86 7.88 -24.99
N SER A 5 1.10 8.95 -25.11
CA SER A 5 1.11 9.95 -26.19
C SER A 5 0.19 11.12 -25.80
N ASP A 6 0.59 12.34 -26.08
CA ASP A 6 -0.25 13.55 -25.94
C ASP A 6 -1.56 13.41 -26.76
N ALA A 7 -1.52 12.67 -27.87
CA ALA A 7 -2.69 12.34 -28.69
C ALA A 7 -3.76 11.50 -27.98
N ALA A 8 -3.41 10.65 -27.01
CA ALA A 8 -4.42 9.88 -26.26
C ALA A 8 -5.08 10.72 -25.15
N CYS A 9 -4.40 11.75 -24.64
CA CYS A 9 -4.97 12.71 -23.69
C CYS A 9 -5.95 13.67 -24.39
N ASP A 10 -5.59 14.19 -25.55
CA ASP A 10 -6.46 15.09 -26.33
C ASP A 10 -7.72 14.41 -26.87
N THR A 11 -7.63 13.11 -27.20
CA THR A 11 -8.83 12.34 -27.61
C THR A 11 -9.75 12.00 -26.45
N MET A 12 -9.25 11.94 -25.20
CA MET A 12 -10.09 11.77 -24.01
C MET A 12 -10.91 13.01 -23.70
N GLU A 13 -10.38 14.21 -23.90
CA GLU A 13 -11.11 15.45 -23.63
C GLU A 13 -12.25 15.70 -24.65
N HIS A 14 -12.16 15.17 -25.85
CA HIS A 14 -13.13 15.45 -26.93
C HIS A 14 -14.28 14.43 -27.08
N ASN A 15 -14.18 13.23 -26.46
CA ASN A 15 -15.17 12.17 -26.66
C ASN A 15 -15.82 11.61 -25.40
N MET A 16 -15.49 12.10 -24.19
CA MET A 16 -16.21 11.73 -22.98
C MET A 16 -17.32 12.73 -22.72
N ASP A 17 -18.54 12.27 -22.87
CA ASP A 17 -19.70 12.98 -22.31
C ASP A 17 -19.51 13.08 -20.79
N LEU A 18 -19.01 14.23 -20.32
CA LEU A 18 -18.60 14.47 -18.93
C LEU A 18 -19.75 14.35 -17.92
N HIS A 19 -20.96 14.01 -18.39
CA HIS A 19 -22.12 13.85 -17.51
C HIS A 19 -22.06 12.57 -16.68
N LYS A 20 -21.47 11.49 -17.18
CA LYS A 20 -21.30 10.22 -16.45
C LYS A 20 -20.35 9.27 -17.17
N ALA A 21 -19.29 8.86 -16.52
CA ALA A 21 -18.36 7.85 -17.04
C ALA A 21 -18.19 6.68 -16.06
N LEU A 22 -18.09 5.46 -16.58
CA LEU A 22 -17.79 4.25 -15.84
C LEU A 22 -16.36 3.80 -16.16
N ILE A 23 -15.54 3.66 -15.14
CA ILE A 23 -14.14 3.27 -15.26
C ILE A 23 -13.95 1.91 -14.58
N LEU A 24 -13.36 0.96 -15.29
CA LEU A 24 -12.91 -0.31 -14.73
C LEU A 24 -11.47 -0.14 -14.25
N GLY A 25 -11.21 -0.34 -12.96
CA GLY A 25 -9.86 -0.37 -12.37
C GLY A 25 -9.40 -1.81 -12.16
N ILE A 26 -8.11 -2.10 -12.44
CA ILE A 26 -7.49 -3.41 -12.29
C ILE A 26 -6.16 -3.26 -11.54
N GLU A 27 -5.95 -4.10 -10.53
CA GLU A 27 -4.74 -4.11 -9.69
C GLU A 27 -4.22 -5.54 -9.51
N SER A 28 -2.89 -5.73 -9.69
CA SER A 28 -2.20 -7.01 -9.52
C SER A 28 -0.70 -6.84 -9.20
N SER A 29 -0.32 -5.74 -8.57
CA SER A 29 1.10 -5.38 -8.42
C SER A 29 1.86 -6.13 -7.32
N CYS A 30 1.16 -6.79 -6.39
CA CYS A 30 1.78 -7.57 -5.30
C CYS A 30 1.14 -8.96 -5.18
N ASP A 31 0.29 -9.18 -4.18
CA ASP A 31 -0.34 -10.47 -3.85
C ASP A 31 -1.87 -10.40 -3.79
N ASP A 32 -2.44 -9.26 -4.05
CA ASP A 32 -3.88 -9.09 -4.21
C ASP A 32 -4.25 -8.93 -5.68
N THR A 33 -5.23 -9.74 -6.16
CA THR A 33 -5.87 -9.53 -7.45
C THR A 33 -7.14 -8.75 -7.23
N ALA A 34 -7.24 -7.53 -7.76
CA ALA A 34 -8.41 -6.70 -7.53
C ALA A 34 -8.97 -6.07 -8.80
N ALA A 35 -10.29 -5.86 -8.81
CA ALA A 35 -10.98 -5.06 -9.80
C ALA A 35 -12.09 -4.23 -9.18
N SER A 36 -12.30 -3.04 -9.72
CA SER A 36 -13.32 -2.10 -9.26
C SER A 36 -14.03 -1.43 -10.43
N VAL A 37 -15.28 -1.03 -10.22
CA VAL A 37 -15.99 -0.13 -11.14
C VAL A 37 -16.27 1.18 -10.42
N LEU A 38 -15.79 2.26 -11.01
CA LEU A 38 -15.96 3.61 -10.53
C LEU A 38 -16.88 4.39 -11.46
N GLU A 39 -17.91 5.01 -10.93
CA GLU A 39 -18.74 5.99 -11.62
C GLU A 39 -18.19 7.39 -11.33
N VAL A 40 -17.86 8.14 -12.37
CA VAL A 40 -17.36 9.51 -12.28
C VAL A 40 -18.35 10.44 -12.96
N ASN A 41 -18.65 11.57 -12.32
CA ASN A 41 -19.50 12.62 -12.87
C ASN A 41 -19.05 14.00 -12.32
N PRO A 42 -19.54 15.14 -12.83
CA PRO A 42 -19.13 16.48 -12.37
C PRO A 42 -19.37 16.75 -10.88
N LYS A 43 -20.25 16.00 -10.23
CA LYS A 43 -20.54 16.13 -8.79
C LYS A 43 -19.63 15.30 -7.90
N GLY A 44 -18.77 14.45 -8.50
CA GLY A 44 -17.84 13.58 -7.82
C GLY A 44 -17.81 12.16 -8.37
N SER A 45 -17.23 11.26 -7.61
CA SER A 45 -17.07 9.85 -7.98
C SER A 45 -17.77 8.94 -6.97
N LYS A 46 -18.21 7.77 -7.45
CA LYS A 46 -18.88 6.75 -6.63
C LYS A 46 -18.31 5.37 -6.96
N ILE A 47 -17.89 4.65 -5.95
CA ILE A 47 -17.49 3.24 -6.08
C ILE A 47 -18.76 2.40 -6.28
N LYS A 48 -18.87 1.74 -7.42
CA LYS A 48 -19.97 0.82 -7.77
C LYS A 48 -19.67 -0.60 -7.32
N SER A 49 -18.42 -1.00 -7.40
CA SER A 49 -17.90 -2.27 -6.90
C SER A 49 -16.43 -2.15 -6.54
N SER A 50 -15.98 -2.96 -5.60
CA SER A 50 -14.58 -3.17 -5.27
C SER A 50 -14.44 -4.63 -4.84
N ILE A 51 -13.78 -5.43 -5.66
CA ILE A 51 -13.56 -6.86 -5.46
C ILE A 51 -12.08 -7.08 -5.29
N VAL A 52 -11.70 -7.71 -4.18
CA VAL A 52 -10.33 -8.09 -3.89
C VAL A 52 -10.29 -9.59 -3.66
N TYR A 53 -9.32 -10.24 -4.25
CA TYR A 53 -9.00 -11.64 -4.01
C TYR A 53 -7.58 -11.73 -3.47
N ASN A 54 -7.48 -12.03 -2.17
CA ASN A 54 -6.22 -12.10 -1.46
C ASN A 54 -5.56 -13.48 -1.65
N GLN A 55 -4.25 -13.48 -1.88
CA GLN A 55 -3.45 -14.69 -2.08
C GLN A 55 -2.75 -15.17 -0.80
N PHE A 56 -3.11 -14.64 0.36
CA PHE A 56 -2.44 -14.92 1.64
C PHE A 56 -2.19 -16.41 1.89
N ASN A 57 -3.19 -17.27 1.65
CA ASN A 57 -3.09 -18.70 1.89
C ASN A 57 -2.06 -19.38 0.98
N LEU A 58 -1.80 -18.85 -0.23
CA LEU A 58 -0.82 -19.37 -1.17
C LEU A 58 0.62 -19.10 -0.72
N HIS A 59 0.81 -18.03 0.06
CA HIS A 59 2.13 -17.56 0.48
C HIS A 59 2.49 -17.91 1.93
N LYS A 60 1.50 -18.33 2.72
CA LYS A 60 1.63 -18.55 4.17
C LYS A 60 2.80 -19.49 4.53
N GLU A 61 2.95 -20.59 3.81
CA GLU A 61 4.00 -21.60 4.08
C GLU A 61 5.41 -21.10 3.75
N TYR A 62 5.52 -20.10 2.86
CA TYR A 62 6.80 -19.51 2.47
C TYR A 62 7.22 -18.33 3.36
N GLY A 63 6.34 -17.89 4.25
CA GLY A 63 6.60 -16.79 5.18
C GLY A 63 6.76 -15.42 4.52
N GLY A 64 6.13 -15.21 3.37
CA GLY A 64 6.14 -13.97 2.58
C GLY A 64 5.75 -14.23 1.14
N VAL A 65 5.51 -13.17 0.38
CA VAL A 65 5.07 -13.26 -1.02
C VAL A 65 6.14 -13.89 -1.90
N VAL A 66 5.77 -14.96 -2.63
CA VAL A 66 6.60 -15.59 -3.66
C VAL A 66 6.18 -15.06 -5.02
N PRO A 67 7.02 -14.27 -5.71
CA PRO A 67 6.61 -13.52 -6.91
C PRO A 67 6.07 -14.40 -8.04
N GLU A 68 6.63 -15.58 -8.24
CA GLU A 68 6.20 -16.50 -9.29
C GLU A 68 4.82 -17.11 -8.99
N ILE A 69 4.56 -17.47 -7.73
CA ILE A 69 3.25 -17.97 -7.30
C ILE A 69 2.21 -16.86 -7.46
N ALA A 70 2.54 -15.63 -7.03
CA ALA A 70 1.66 -14.48 -7.18
C ALA A 70 1.30 -14.22 -8.64
N ALA A 71 2.29 -14.23 -9.55
CA ALA A 71 2.06 -14.00 -10.97
C ALA A 71 1.11 -15.03 -11.60
N ARG A 72 1.26 -16.31 -11.26
CA ARG A 72 0.37 -17.39 -11.73
C ARG A 72 -1.04 -17.22 -11.19
N ALA A 73 -1.20 -16.95 -9.91
CA ALA A 73 -2.51 -16.74 -9.29
C ALA A 73 -3.24 -15.52 -9.90
N HIS A 74 -2.51 -14.43 -10.21
CA HIS A 74 -3.09 -13.30 -10.93
C HIS A 74 -3.61 -13.72 -12.31
N ALA A 75 -2.82 -14.47 -13.08
CA ALA A 75 -3.23 -14.91 -14.43
C ALA A 75 -4.46 -15.82 -14.39
N GLU A 76 -4.63 -16.61 -13.33
CA GLU A 76 -5.77 -17.53 -13.16
C GLU A 76 -7.06 -16.85 -12.66
N LEU A 77 -6.92 -15.69 -11.97
CA LEU A 77 -8.04 -15.12 -11.23
C LEU A 77 -8.55 -13.78 -11.80
N ILE A 78 -7.74 -13.10 -12.62
CA ILE A 78 -8.03 -11.71 -12.99
C ILE A 78 -9.31 -11.55 -13.79
N ASP A 79 -9.63 -12.48 -14.68
CA ASP A 79 -10.88 -12.48 -15.45
C ASP A 79 -12.09 -12.70 -14.55
N VAL A 80 -12.01 -13.65 -13.61
CA VAL A 80 -13.05 -13.95 -12.62
C VAL A 80 -13.32 -12.73 -11.73
N VAL A 81 -12.26 -12.05 -11.28
CA VAL A 81 -12.35 -10.87 -10.40
C VAL A 81 -12.98 -9.70 -11.16
N VAL A 82 -12.59 -9.49 -12.42
CA VAL A 82 -13.19 -8.46 -13.30
C VAL A 82 -14.66 -8.76 -13.57
N GLU A 83 -15.01 -9.99 -13.94
CA GLU A 83 -16.40 -10.39 -14.17
C GLU A 83 -17.25 -10.16 -12.91
N LYS A 84 -16.76 -10.57 -11.75
CA LYS A 84 -17.44 -10.36 -10.46
C LYS A 84 -17.62 -8.88 -10.15
N SER A 85 -16.62 -8.05 -10.47
CA SER A 85 -16.70 -6.59 -10.29
C SER A 85 -17.79 -5.99 -11.15
N LEU A 86 -17.87 -6.32 -12.44
CA LEU A 86 -18.91 -5.86 -13.35
C LEU A 86 -20.30 -6.31 -12.88
N LYS A 87 -20.47 -7.60 -12.52
CA LYS A 87 -21.73 -8.14 -11.97
C LYS A 87 -22.18 -7.41 -10.71
N THR A 88 -21.26 -7.17 -9.79
CA THR A 88 -21.56 -6.45 -8.52
C THR A 88 -21.97 -5.00 -8.79
N ALA A 89 -21.31 -4.35 -9.74
CA ALA A 89 -21.67 -3.00 -10.18
C ALA A 89 -22.97 -2.93 -10.97
N LYS A 90 -23.51 -4.08 -11.43
CA LYS A 90 -24.67 -4.21 -12.30
C LYS A 90 -24.50 -3.46 -13.63
N VAL A 91 -23.32 -3.64 -14.25
CA VAL A 91 -22.95 -3.05 -15.54
C VAL A 91 -22.36 -4.11 -16.46
N ALA A 92 -22.49 -3.94 -17.76
CA ALA A 92 -21.83 -4.76 -18.77
C ALA A 92 -20.49 -4.12 -19.18
N MET A 93 -19.60 -4.90 -19.80
CA MET A 93 -18.34 -4.36 -20.32
C MET A 93 -18.56 -3.27 -21.39
N THR A 94 -19.68 -3.34 -22.11
CA THR A 94 -20.09 -2.31 -23.07
C THR A 94 -20.33 -0.95 -22.45
N ASP A 95 -20.75 -0.90 -21.17
CA ASP A 95 -21.05 0.32 -20.45
C ASP A 95 -19.78 1.02 -19.92
N ILE A 96 -18.66 0.31 -19.87
CA ILE A 96 -17.38 0.85 -19.41
C ILE A 96 -16.85 1.84 -20.47
N ASN A 97 -16.42 3.01 -20.00
CA ASN A 97 -15.87 4.07 -20.85
C ASN A 97 -14.34 4.03 -20.95
N ALA A 98 -13.65 3.59 -19.90
CA ALA A 98 -12.19 3.47 -19.89
C ALA A 98 -11.73 2.39 -18.90
N ILE A 99 -10.50 1.90 -19.11
CA ILE A 99 -9.85 0.90 -18.26
C ILE A 99 -8.62 1.55 -17.64
N GLY A 100 -8.53 1.54 -16.31
CA GLY A 100 -7.33 1.88 -15.54
C GLY A 100 -6.66 0.61 -15.06
N VAL A 101 -5.33 0.50 -15.18
CA VAL A 101 -4.59 -0.66 -14.67
C VAL A 101 -3.30 -0.21 -14.00
N THR A 102 -2.94 -0.84 -12.91
CA THR A 102 -1.64 -0.60 -12.29
C THR A 102 -0.51 -1.05 -13.22
N ALA A 103 0.38 -0.10 -13.56
CA ALA A 103 1.52 -0.31 -14.44
C ALA A 103 2.87 -0.31 -13.68
N GLY A 104 2.83 -0.32 -12.35
CA GLY A 104 3.97 -0.32 -11.44
C GLY A 104 3.95 0.86 -10.47
N PRO A 105 4.88 0.88 -9.49
CA PRO A 105 5.81 -0.20 -9.14
C PRO A 105 5.10 -1.44 -8.57
N GLY A 106 5.84 -2.57 -8.51
CA GLY A 106 5.34 -3.82 -7.96
C GLY A 106 6.17 -5.02 -8.42
N LEU A 107 5.71 -6.21 -8.09
CA LEU A 107 6.30 -7.46 -8.55
C LEU A 107 6.08 -7.60 -10.06
N ILE A 108 7.17 -7.71 -10.82
CA ILE A 108 7.13 -7.63 -12.29
C ILE A 108 6.14 -8.61 -12.92
N GLY A 109 6.08 -9.85 -12.43
CA GLY A 109 5.16 -10.88 -12.95
C GLY A 109 3.69 -10.53 -12.70
N GLY A 110 3.38 -10.02 -11.49
CA GLY A 110 2.03 -9.56 -11.14
C GLY A 110 1.61 -8.36 -11.98
N VAL A 111 2.44 -7.31 -12.02
CA VAL A 111 2.18 -6.11 -12.85
C VAL A 111 1.93 -6.49 -14.32
N LEU A 112 2.77 -7.38 -14.88
CA LEU A 112 2.61 -7.83 -16.27
C LEU A 112 1.29 -8.58 -16.48
N SER A 113 0.89 -9.45 -15.55
CA SER A 113 -0.38 -10.20 -15.66
C SER A 113 -1.57 -9.25 -15.80
N GLY A 114 -1.71 -8.27 -14.90
CA GLY A 114 -2.79 -7.28 -14.97
C GLY A 114 -2.72 -6.37 -16.19
N LEU A 115 -1.52 -5.88 -16.50
CA LEU A 115 -1.32 -4.97 -17.63
C LEU A 115 -1.62 -5.64 -18.97
N MET A 116 -1.20 -6.89 -19.17
CA MET A 116 -1.47 -7.63 -20.43
C MET A 116 -2.93 -8.00 -20.55
N PHE A 117 -3.59 -8.42 -19.47
CA PHE A 117 -5.03 -8.65 -19.44
C PHE A 117 -5.81 -7.36 -19.80
N ALA A 118 -5.47 -6.24 -19.16
CA ALA A 118 -6.12 -4.95 -19.44
C ALA A 118 -5.89 -4.47 -20.88
N LYS A 119 -4.70 -4.71 -21.46
CA LYS A 119 -4.42 -4.43 -22.87
C LYS A 119 -5.27 -5.29 -23.79
N GLY A 120 -5.42 -6.58 -23.50
CA GLY A 120 -6.31 -7.49 -24.26
C GLY A 120 -7.75 -7.00 -24.23
N LEU A 121 -8.27 -6.61 -23.06
CA LEU A 121 -9.60 -6.02 -22.93
C LEU A 121 -9.73 -4.71 -23.70
N SER A 122 -8.76 -3.81 -23.59
CA SER A 122 -8.75 -2.53 -24.31
C SER A 122 -8.84 -2.73 -25.83
N VAL A 123 -8.03 -3.62 -26.39
CA VAL A 123 -8.01 -3.91 -27.82
C VAL A 123 -9.32 -4.57 -28.27
N SER A 124 -9.79 -5.59 -27.53
CA SER A 124 -11.01 -6.33 -27.93
C SER A 124 -12.29 -5.53 -27.82
N THR A 125 -12.33 -4.54 -26.91
CA THR A 125 -13.52 -3.71 -26.65
C THR A 125 -13.41 -2.30 -27.20
N ASN A 126 -12.27 -1.95 -27.81
CA ASN A 126 -11.95 -0.60 -28.29
C ASN A 126 -12.15 0.48 -27.20
N LYS A 127 -11.69 0.19 -25.96
CA LYS A 127 -11.78 1.12 -24.82
C LYS A 127 -10.41 1.72 -24.54
N PRO A 128 -10.34 3.02 -24.18
CA PRO A 128 -9.08 3.65 -23.73
C PRO A 128 -8.47 2.93 -22.54
N LEU A 129 -7.14 2.79 -22.52
CA LEU A 129 -6.37 2.18 -21.44
C LEU A 129 -5.45 3.22 -20.80
N LEU A 130 -5.51 3.34 -19.47
CA LEU A 130 -4.64 4.19 -18.68
C LEU A 130 -3.79 3.34 -17.74
N GLY A 131 -2.46 3.44 -17.88
CA GLY A 131 -1.51 2.89 -16.89
C GLY A 131 -1.42 3.82 -15.68
N VAL A 132 -1.69 3.29 -14.50
CA VAL A 132 -1.68 4.03 -13.22
C VAL A 132 -0.47 3.60 -12.40
N ASN A 133 0.21 4.57 -11.78
CA ASN A 133 1.23 4.27 -10.79
C ASN A 133 0.56 3.79 -9.50
N HIS A 134 0.99 2.63 -8.97
CA HIS A 134 0.44 2.00 -7.76
C HIS A 134 0.42 2.95 -6.55
N LEU A 135 1.53 3.65 -6.30
CA LEU A 135 1.64 4.58 -5.18
C LEU A 135 0.78 5.83 -5.38
N ALA A 136 0.61 6.29 -6.62
CA ALA A 136 -0.33 7.36 -6.94
C ALA A 136 -1.78 6.92 -6.68
N GLY A 137 -2.12 5.66 -6.96
CA GLY A 137 -3.41 5.08 -6.60
C GLY A 137 -3.69 5.19 -5.11
N HIS A 138 -2.75 4.74 -4.28
CA HIS A 138 -2.87 4.88 -2.83
C HIS A 138 -2.93 6.36 -2.39
N ALA A 139 -2.04 7.20 -2.92
CA ALA A 139 -1.97 8.61 -2.54
C ALA A 139 -3.27 9.38 -2.85
N LEU A 140 -4.00 9.00 -3.91
CA LEU A 140 -5.23 9.64 -4.34
C LEU A 140 -6.50 9.05 -3.68
N THR A 141 -6.41 7.89 -3.03
CA THR A 141 -7.55 7.25 -2.35
C THR A 141 -8.27 8.17 -1.35
N PRO A 142 -7.59 9.00 -0.52
CA PRO A 142 -8.26 9.91 0.40
C PRO A 142 -9.20 10.90 -0.29
N ARG A 143 -8.94 11.26 -1.55
CA ARG A 143 -9.83 12.11 -2.33
C ARG A 143 -11.12 11.40 -2.72
N LEU A 144 -11.03 10.10 -3.00
CA LEU A 144 -12.18 9.29 -3.37
C LEU A 144 -13.08 9.01 -2.15
N THR A 145 -12.49 8.67 -1.01
CA THR A 145 -13.21 8.23 0.19
C THR A 145 -13.61 9.39 1.11
N ASN A 146 -12.76 10.40 1.26
CA ASN A 146 -12.90 11.48 2.24
C ASN A 146 -13.03 12.87 1.61
N LYS A 147 -13.06 12.96 0.27
CA LYS A 147 -13.17 14.23 -0.48
C LYS A 147 -12.07 15.25 -0.15
N VAL A 148 -10.88 14.76 0.17
CA VAL A 148 -9.73 15.62 0.47
C VAL A 148 -9.41 16.48 -0.76
N ILE A 149 -9.14 17.76 -0.55
CA ILE A 149 -8.76 18.70 -1.62
C ILE A 149 -7.24 18.86 -1.68
N PHE A 150 -6.71 19.22 -2.86
CA PHE A 150 -5.30 19.53 -3.04
C PHE A 150 -4.93 20.92 -2.51
N PRO A 151 -3.67 21.14 -2.11
CA PRO A 151 -2.67 20.11 -1.81
C PRO A 151 -2.95 19.43 -0.47
N TYR A 152 -2.34 18.27 -0.20
CA TYR A 152 -2.38 17.60 1.10
C TYR A 152 -1.14 16.74 1.32
N LEU A 153 -0.81 16.52 2.59
CA LEU A 153 0.24 15.61 3.01
C LEU A 153 -0.35 14.20 3.17
N VAL A 154 0.32 13.17 2.66
CA VAL A 154 -0.06 11.78 2.89
C VAL A 154 1.11 10.95 3.38
N LEU A 155 0.88 10.13 4.41
CA LEU A 155 1.74 9.00 4.77
C LEU A 155 1.22 7.77 4.02
N LEU A 156 2.00 7.29 3.06
CA LEU A 156 1.80 5.97 2.48
C LEU A 156 2.51 4.95 3.36
N VAL A 157 1.76 4.02 3.93
CA VAL A 157 2.29 2.97 4.80
C VAL A 157 1.61 1.65 4.51
N SER A 158 2.36 0.66 4.05
CA SER A 158 1.86 -0.66 3.66
C SER A 158 2.88 -1.75 3.96
N GLY A 159 2.61 -2.97 3.48
CA GLY A 159 3.55 -4.10 3.55
C GLY A 159 4.92 -3.77 2.99
N GLY A 160 4.98 -3.16 1.80
CA GLY A 160 6.20 -2.90 1.05
C GLY A 160 6.61 -1.43 0.92
N HIS A 161 5.82 -0.48 1.42
CA HIS A 161 6.09 0.96 1.24
C HIS A 161 5.89 1.74 2.54
N CYS A 162 6.75 2.75 2.74
CA CYS A 162 6.59 3.75 3.79
C CYS A 162 7.21 5.07 3.33
N GLN A 163 6.37 6.09 3.07
CA GLN A 163 6.87 7.40 2.66
C GLN A 163 5.86 8.53 2.88
N PHE A 164 6.38 9.74 3.09
CA PHE A 164 5.60 10.97 3.09
C PHE A 164 5.62 11.62 1.71
N LEU A 165 4.43 11.94 1.21
CA LEU A 165 4.26 12.67 -0.05
C LEU A 165 3.39 13.90 0.17
N ILE A 166 3.79 15.05 -0.42
CA ILE A 166 2.88 16.16 -0.67
C ILE A 166 2.22 15.89 -2.02
N VAL A 167 0.91 15.82 -2.05
CA VAL A 167 0.11 15.62 -3.25
C VAL A 167 -0.41 16.98 -3.71
N HIS A 168 0.28 17.59 -4.66
CA HIS A 168 -0.08 18.92 -5.19
C HIS A 168 -1.29 18.86 -6.13
N ASN A 169 -1.34 17.81 -6.95
CA ASN A 169 -2.46 17.49 -7.83
C ASN A 169 -2.37 16.01 -8.28
N TYR A 170 -3.23 15.59 -9.22
CA TYR A 170 -3.30 14.19 -9.67
C TYR A 170 -2.04 13.67 -10.41
N ASN A 171 -1.12 14.55 -10.83
CA ASN A 171 0.11 14.18 -11.53
C ASN A 171 1.38 14.80 -10.93
N LYS A 172 1.28 15.55 -9.82
CA LYS A 172 2.44 16.19 -9.18
C LYS A 172 2.54 15.80 -7.71
N TYR A 173 3.60 15.08 -7.39
CA TYR A 173 3.91 14.57 -6.07
C TYR A 173 5.30 15.02 -5.66
N GLU A 174 5.46 15.38 -4.40
CA GLU A 174 6.74 15.72 -3.80
C GLU A 174 7.00 14.81 -2.60
N ARG A 175 8.15 14.12 -2.60
CA ARG A 175 8.52 13.21 -1.52
C ARG A 175 9.29 13.98 -0.45
N LEU A 176 8.77 14.03 0.79
CA LEU A 176 9.46 14.60 1.93
C LEU A 176 10.43 13.62 2.59
N GLY A 177 10.13 12.34 2.56
CA GLY A 177 10.95 11.29 3.12
C GLY A 177 10.30 9.92 2.98
N GLY A 178 11.00 8.87 3.37
CA GLY A 178 10.47 7.51 3.33
C GLY A 178 11.50 6.52 3.85
N THR A 179 11.15 5.24 3.89
CA THR A 179 12.09 4.22 4.35
C THR A 179 13.30 4.12 3.41
N ILE A 180 14.46 3.95 4.02
CA ILE A 180 15.75 3.74 3.31
C ILE A 180 16.14 2.25 3.27
N ASP A 181 15.37 1.42 3.96
CA ASP A 181 15.59 -0.03 4.02
C ASP A 181 14.24 -0.79 4.04
N ASP A 182 13.94 -1.59 5.04
CA ASP A 182 12.69 -2.35 5.13
C ASP A 182 11.46 -1.42 5.24
N ALA A 183 10.33 -1.86 4.70
CA ALA A 183 9.03 -1.25 4.99
C ALA A 183 8.50 -1.73 6.36
N PRO A 184 7.55 -1.00 6.99
CA PRO A 184 6.99 -1.39 8.29
C PRO A 184 6.42 -2.81 8.30
N GLY A 185 5.60 -3.19 7.34
CA GLY A 185 5.03 -4.54 7.26
C GLY A 185 6.11 -5.62 7.15
N GLU A 186 7.12 -5.41 6.30
CA GLU A 186 8.30 -6.29 6.23
C GLU A 186 9.02 -6.41 7.57
N ALA A 187 9.18 -5.31 8.30
CA ALA A 187 9.82 -5.31 9.61
C ALA A 187 8.99 -6.12 10.63
N PHE A 188 7.66 -5.96 10.63
CA PHE A 188 6.74 -6.76 11.46
C PHE A 188 6.80 -8.25 11.09
N ASP A 189 6.79 -8.61 9.80
CA ASP A 189 6.86 -9.99 9.35
C ASP A 189 8.18 -10.66 9.76
N LYS A 190 9.29 -9.94 9.60
CA LYS A 190 10.62 -10.40 10.02
C LYS A 190 10.72 -10.55 11.55
N ALA A 191 10.13 -9.63 12.31
CA ALA A 191 10.07 -9.69 13.77
C ALA A 191 9.22 -10.87 14.26
N ALA A 192 8.03 -11.05 13.71
CA ALA A 192 7.15 -12.19 14.04
C ALA A 192 7.84 -13.53 13.80
N ARG A 193 8.53 -13.66 12.67
CA ARG A 193 9.30 -14.88 12.36
C ARG A 193 10.40 -15.15 13.38
N LEU A 194 11.14 -14.11 13.82
CA LEU A 194 12.14 -14.24 14.87
C LEU A 194 11.54 -14.72 16.18
N LEU A 195 10.35 -14.25 16.53
CA LEU A 195 9.68 -14.60 17.78
C LEU A 195 8.86 -15.91 17.70
N GLY A 196 8.88 -16.62 16.55
CA GLY A 196 8.12 -17.84 16.34
C GLY A 196 6.60 -17.63 16.23
N LEU A 197 6.17 -16.40 15.90
CA LEU A 197 4.77 -16.05 15.71
C LEU A 197 4.31 -16.34 14.27
N GLN A 198 2.99 -16.43 14.10
CA GLN A 198 2.38 -16.69 12.79
C GLN A 198 2.50 -15.48 11.86
N GLN A 199 2.28 -15.73 10.57
CA GLN A 199 2.14 -14.70 9.55
C GLN A 199 0.63 -14.44 9.28
N PRO A 200 0.22 -13.20 8.91
CA PRO A 200 1.05 -12.00 8.75
C PRO A 200 1.56 -11.45 10.09
N GLY A 201 2.79 -10.95 10.09
CA GLY A 201 3.51 -10.58 11.30
C GLY A 201 2.90 -9.41 12.06
N GLY A 202 2.34 -8.42 11.37
CA GLY A 202 1.70 -7.25 12.00
C GLY A 202 0.62 -7.66 13.01
N PRO A 203 -0.46 -8.35 12.61
CA PRO A 203 -1.50 -8.82 13.53
C PRO A 203 -0.98 -9.77 14.62
N ALA A 204 0.00 -10.62 14.30
CA ALA A 204 0.55 -11.56 15.27
C ALA A 204 1.36 -10.87 16.37
N ILE A 205 2.18 -9.88 16.00
CA ILE A 205 2.92 -9.02 16.95
C ILE A 205 1.94 -8.21 17.80
N GLU A 206 0.92 -7.59 17.19
CA GLU A 206 -0.09 -6.82 17.90
C GLU A 206 -0.81 -7.65 18.95
N GLU A 207 -1.23 -8.87 18.62
CA GLU A 207 -1.92 -9.74 19.56
C GLU A 207 -1.01 -10.17 20.72
N ALA A 208 0.24 -10.54 20.43
CA ALA A 208 1.23 -10.88 21.45
C ALA A 208 1.55 -9.67 22.36
N ALA A 209 1.66 -8.48 21.78
CA ALA A 209 1.98 -7.24 22.48
C ALA A 209 0.92 -6.83 23.51
N LYS A 210 -0.36 -7.19 23.32
CA LYS A 210 -1.44 -6.85 24.27
C LYS A 210 -1.19 -7.32 25.70
N LYS A 211 -0.41 -8.38 25.87
CA LYS A 211 -0.05 -8.95 27.18
C LYS A 211 1.36 -8.60 27.63
N GLY A 212 2.08 -7.80 26.82
CA GLY A 212 3.49 -7.49 27.00
C GLY A 212 3.72 -6.17 27.73
N ASP A 213 4.93 -6.04 28.29
CA ASP A 213 5.44 -4.79 28.81
C ASP A 213 6.36 -4.13 27.77
N ALA A 214 5.90 -3.02 27.21
CA ALA A 214 6.62 -2.26 26.19
C ALA A 214 7.94 -1.63 26.69
N ASN A 215 8.11 -1.49 28.02
CA ASN A 215 9.28 -0.86 28.63
C ASN A 215 10.36 -1.86 29.07
N ARG A 216 10.08 -3.16 28.98
CA ARG A 216 11.04 -4.19 29.44
C ARG A 216 12.32 -4.23 28.60
N PHE A 217 12.21 -3.98 27.30
CA PHE A 217 13.35 -4.02 26.39
C PHE A 217 13.57 -2.67 25.72
N ASP A 218 14.68 -2.06 26.01
CA ASP A 218 15.10 -0.86 25.27
C ASP A 218 15.56 -1.27 23.86
N LEU A 219 14.74 -0.94 22.86
CA LEU A 219 15.03 -1.09 21.44
C LEU A 219 15.35 0.28 20.82
N PRO A 220 16.20 0.36 19.82
CA PRO A 220 16.55 1.64 19.20
C PRO A 220 15.35 2.28 18.50
N ARG A 221 15.40 3.60 18.33
CA ARG A 221 14.51 4.39 17.47
C ARG A 221 15.34 4.95 16.32
N PRO A 222 15.52 4.17 15.24
CA PRO A 222 16.45 4.57 14.19
C PRO A 222 16.08 5.90 13.56
N LEU A 223 17.09 6.73 13.27
CA LEU A 223 16.99 8.02 12.61
C LEU A 223 16.14 9.09 13.33
N LEU A 224 15.76 8.90 14.59
CA LEU A 224 15.03 9.93 15.34
C LEU A 224 15.88 11.17 15.63
N ASP A 225 17.20 11.02 15.69
CA ASP A 225 18.17 12.11 15.84
C ASP A 225 18.34 12.97 14.56
N ARG A 226 17.83 12.48 13.39
CA ARG A 226 17.91 13.19 12.11
C ARG A 226 16.72 14.08 11.90
N GLU A 227 16.94 15.29 11.39
CA GLU A 227 15.89 16.26 11.11
C GLU A 227 15.02 15.90 9.89
N ASP A 228 15.50 14.99 9.04
CA ASP A 228 14.74 14.54 7.86
C ASP A 228 13.53 13.67 8.23
N CYS A 229 12.66 13.40 7.26
CA CYS A 229 11.48 12.53 7.39
C CYS A 229 11.75 11.09 6.93
N ASN A 230 13.01 10.66 6.86
CA ASN A 230 13.33 9.29 6.48
C ASN A 230 13.15 8.31 7.63
N PHE A 231 12.80 7.08 7.27
CA PHE A 231 12.65 5.95 8.19
C PHE A 231 13.76 4.92 7.97
N SER A 232 14.04 4.14 9.01
CA SER A 232 14.81 2.90 8.93
C SER A 232 14.25 1.90 9.93
N PHE A 233 13.99 0.69 9.49
CA PHE A 233 13.41 -0.37 10.32
C PHE A 233 14.27 -1.63 10.40
N SER A 234 15.24 -1.84 9.49
CA SER A 234 16.10 -3.02 9.49
C SER A 234 16.95 -3.16 10.75
N GLY A 235 17.37 -2.02 11.33
CA GLY A 235 18.11 -1.99 12.59
C GLY A 235 17.32 -2.49 13.79
N LEU A 236 16.01 -2.29 13.81
CA LEU A 236 15.11 -2.81 14.85
C LEU A 236 15.09 -4.33 14.89
N LYS A 237 15.02 -4.99 13.71
CA LYS A 237 15.11 -6.45 13.61
C LYS A 237 16.39 -6.98 14.23
N THR A 238 17.54 -6.35 13.92
CA THR A 238 18.83 -6.78 14.46
C THR A 238 18.90 -6.60 15.98
N ALA A 239 18.35 -5.50 16.51
CA ALA A 239 18.26 -5.27 17.94
C ALA A 239 17.36 -6.31 18.63
N LEU A 240 16.19 -6.60 18.05
CA LEU A 240 15.27 -7.64 18.53
C LEU A 240 15.96 -9.01 18.60
N MET A 241 16.63 -9.40 17.51
CA MET A 241 17.40 -10.67 17.43
C MET A 241 18.46 -10.77 18.52
N ARG A 242 19.20 -9.68 18.81
CA ARG A 242 20.21 -9.67 19.88
C ARG A 242 19.57 -9.82 21.28
N LYS A 243 18.44 -9.18 21.54
CA LYS A 243 17.70 -9.33 22.82
C LYS A 243 17.17 -10.75 22.97
N GLN A 244 16.60 -11.33 21.93
CA GLN A 244 16.15 -12.72 21.88
C GLN A 244 17.30 -13.70 22.19
N ALA A 245 18.43 -13.58 21.47
CA ALA A 245 19.60 -14.43 21.67
C ALA A 245 20.16 -14.32 23.12
N GLY A 246 20.17 -13.10 23.68
CA GLY A 246 20.58 -12.89 25.06
C GLY A 246 19.70 -13.62 26.08
N LEU A 247 18.38 -13.63 25.87
CA LEU A 247 17.43 -14.38 26.71
C LEU A 247 17.63 -15.90 26.55
N MET A 248 17.73 -16.39 25.31
CA MET A 248 17.95 -17.83 25.03
C MET A 248 19.23 -18.33 25.69
N ASN A 249 20.33 -17.58 25.64
CA ASN A 249 21.59 -17.93 26.30
C ASN A 249 21.50 -17.92 27.81
N LYS A 250 20.69 -17.02 28.40
CA LYS A 250 20.58 -16.84 29.83
C LYS A 250 19.70 -17.88 30.52
N GLN A 251 18.63 -18.31 29.86
CA GLN A 251 17.55 -19.10 30.46
C GLN A 251 17.17 -20.34 29.64
N GLY A 252 17.91 -20.66 28.56
CA GLY A 252 17.75 -21.88 27.77
C GLY A 252 16.57 -21.87 26.78
N GLY A 253 15.83 -20.73 26.65
CA GLY A 253 14.70 -20.62 25.72
C GLY A 253 14.00 -19.29 25.83
N LEU A 254 12.97 -19.09 25.00
CA LEU A 254 12.01 -17.98 25.10
C LEU A 254 10.73 -18.46 25.77
N PHE A 255 10.31 -17.79 26.80
CA PHE A 255 9.02 -18.02 27.43
C PHE A 255 7.95 -17.12 26.82
N GLU A 256 6.66 -17.50 26.97
CA GLU A 256 5.52 -16.72 26.44
C GLU A 256 5.56 -15.24 26.85
N LYS A 257 5.92 -14.98 28.11
CA LYS A 257 6.09 -13.60 28.62
C LYS A 257 7.17 -12.83 27.89
N ASP A 258 8.30 -13.48 27.55
CA ASP A 258 9.38 -12.82 26.79
C ASP A 258 8.94 -12.45 25.37
N VAL A 259 8.20 -13.36 24.70
CA VAL A 259 7.65 -13.09 23.38
C VAL A 259 6.68 -11.93 23.41
N SER A 260 5.79 -11.87 24.43
CA SER A 260 4.84 -10.77 24.60
C SER A 260 5.55 -9.44 24.85
N ASP A 261 6.54 -9.40 25.74
CA ASP A 261 7.27 -8.17 26.05
C ASP A 261 8.17 -7.70 24.92
N LEU A 262 8.82 -8.64 24.19
CA LEU A 262 9.58 -8.30 22.98
C LEU A 262 8.67 -7.74 21.88
N SER A 263 7.49 -8.32 21.70
CA SER A 263 6.47 -7.84 20.76
C SER A 263 5.99 -6.44 21.12
N ALA A 264 5.68 -6.21 22.41
CA ALA A 264 5.24 -4.90 22.88
C ALA A 264 6.33 -3.83 22.74
N SER A 265 7.58 -4.16 23.12
CA SER A 265 8.72 -3.24 22.97
C SER A 265 9.03 -2.92 21.51
N PHE A 266 8.91 -3.92 20.60
CA PHE A 266 9.09 -3.73 19.16
C PHE A 266 8.01 -2.82 18.58
N GLN A 267 6.74 -3.10 18.87
CA GLN A 267 5.60 -2.29 18.42
C GLN A 267 5.71 -0.84 18.93
N GLN A 268 6.12 -0.65 20.20
CA GLN A 268 6.32 0.69 20.75
C GLN A 268 7.43 1.44 20.02
N ALA A 269 8.56 0.78 19.72
CA ALA A 269 9.64 1.41 18.98
C ALA A 269 9.22 1.82 17.55
N MET A 270 8.41 1.00 16.86
CA MET A 270 7.82 1.33 15.57
C MET A 270 6.89 2.54 15.66
N HIS A 271 6.00 2.57 16.67
CA HIS A 271 5.09 3.69 16.93
C HIS A 271 5.83 5.00 17.14
N ASP A 272 6.84 4.99 18.04
CA ASP A 272 7.61 6.20 18.39
C ASP A 272 8.26 6.80 17.13
N VAL A 273 8.86 5.95 16.27
CA VAL A 273 9.49 6.40 15.02
C VAL A 273 8.47 6.99 14.05
N ILE A 274 7.34 6.30 13.84
CA ILE A 274 6.31 6.74 12.89
C ILE A 274 5.66 8.05 13.37
N ILE A 275 5.32 8.16 14.64
CA ILE A 275 4.68 9.36 15.21
C ILE A 275 5.62 10.56 15.10
N GLU A 276 6.86 10.44 15.57
CA GLU A 276 7.82 11.54 15.56
C GLU A 276 8.11 12.03 14.14
N LYS A 277 8.33 11.12 13.19
CA LYS A 277 8.53 11.48 11.78
C LYS A 277 7.27 12.07 11.14
N SER A 278 6.07 11.65 11.58
CA SER A 278 4.81 12.24 11.12
C SER A 278 4.66 13.68 11.62
N ILE A 279 4.99 13.96 12.88
CA ILE A 279 4.98 15.32 13.44
C ILE A 279 5.91 16.22 12.62
N ARG A 280 7.14 15.76 12.33
CA ARG A 280 8.11 16.51 11.51
C ARG A 280 7.60 16.76 10.09
N ALA A 281 7.01 15.75 9.47
CA ALA A 281 6.46 15.90 8.12
C ALA A 281 5.29 16.91 8.09
N ILE A 282 4.44 16.92 9.12
CA ILE A 282 3.36 17.91 9.28
C ILE A 282 3.94 19.30 9.47
N ASP A 283 4.96 19.46 10.33
CA ASP A 283 5.61 20.74 10.56
C ASP A 283 6.30 21.30 9.31
N LEU A 284 6.95 20.43 8.54
CA LEU A 284 7.54 20.81 7.25
C LEU A 284 6.46 21.22 6.25
N TYR A 285 5.42 20.43 6.13
CA TYR A 285 4.31 20.70 5.22
C TYR A 285 3.61 22.03 5.57
N SER A 286 3.37 22.29 6.87
CA SER A 286 2.74 23.52 7.32
C SER A 286 3.56 24.79 7.00
N LYS A 287 4.88 24.67 6.86
CA LYS A 287 5.76 25.77 6.46
C LYS A 287 5.79 25.99 4.94
N LEU A 288 5.39 24.98 4.16
CA LEU A 288 5.41 25.02 2.68
C LEU A 288 4.11 25.56 2.10
N THR A 289 3.00 25.50 2.84
CA THR A 289 1.71 25.96 2.37
C THR A 289 0.83 26.42 3.51
N ASP A 290 0.18 27.58 3.32
CA ASP A 290 -0.85 28.11 4.21
C ASP A 290 -2.27 27.65 3.82
N GLU A 291 -2.39 26.89 2.71
CA GLU A 291 -3.68 26.46 2.17
C GLU A 291 -4.28 25.32 3.00
N ASN A 292 -4.38 24.14 2.45
CA ASN A 292 -5.03 23.02 3.11
C ASN A 292 -4.07 22.22 4.01
N GLN A 293 -4.28 22.25 5.33
CA GLN A 293 -3.47 21.55 6.35
C GLN A 293 -3.94 20.10 6.58
N THR A 294 -4.40 19.42 5.53
CA THR A 294 -4.85 18.03 5.65
C THR A 294 -3.69 17.05 5.66
N PHE A 295 -3.67 16.18 6.67
CA PHE A 295 -2.82 14.99 6.73
C PHE A 295 -3.68 13.75 6.56
N ALA A 296 -3.31 12.88 5.63
CA ALA A 296 -3.99 11.62 5.34
C ALA A 296 -3.03 10.44 5.53
N ILE A 297 -3.58 9.26 5.81
CA ILE A 297 -2.86 7.99 5.86
C ILE A 297 -3.52 7.05 4.86
N ALA A 298 -2.72 6.39 4.02
CA ALA A 298 -3.17 5.43 3.03
C ALA A 298 -2.11 4.33 2.80
N GLY A 299 -2.55 3.17 2.27
CA GLY A 299 -1.65 2.05 1.99
C GLY A 299 -2.40 0.74 1.81
#